data_cf8ffa717551497e75681d42470eb907
#
_entry.id   cf8ffa717551497e75681d42470eb907
#
_cell.length_a   1.000
_cell.length_b   1.000
_cell.length_c   1.000
_cell.angle_alpha   90.00
_cell.angle_beta   90.00
_cell.angle_gamma   90.00
#
_symmetry.space_group_name_H-M   'P 1'
#
loop_
_entity.id
_entity.type
_entity.pdbx_description
1 polymer ?
#
loop_
_entity_poly.entity_id
_entity_poly.type
_entity_poly.pdbx_seq_one_letter_code
_entity_poly.pdbx_strand_id
1 'polypeptide(L)'
;MPGARYHTILFVETNGQGPGSGVKHHVTGDIVSGMHYESTPIPDPKDDEVFYSKESIGYTSAANYPQVWDGFLETLPAPPRQKAFNLNTMRTEPVKTWEPLTFYAPNEPRRPLVKCTEWIEQQAIPMLISEGLLQST
;
A
#
# COMPACT_ATOMS: atom_id res chain seq x y z
N MET A 1 20.82 -10.32 1.24
CA MET A 1 19.60 -9.57 1.49
C MET A 1 18.40 -10.36 1.01
N PRO A 2 17.48 -10.66 1.90
CA PRO A 2 16.28 -11.37 1.46
C PRO A 2 15.52 -10.46 0.52
N GLY A 3 15.38 -10.86 -0.71
CA GLY A 3 14.56 -10.25 -1.75
C GLY A 3 14.40 -8.73 -1.75
N ALA A 4 14.38 -8.13 -2.91
CA ALA A 4 14.07 -6.72 -3.03
C ALA A 4 12.60 -6.49 -2.64
N ARG A 5 12.35 -5.42 -1.86
CA ARG A 5 10.97 -5.03 -1.59
C ARG A 5 10.57 -3.95 -2.58
N TYR A 6 9.50 -4.21 -3.28
CA TYR A 6 8.96 -3.29 -4.27
C TYR A 6 7.77 -2.52 -3.70
N HIS A 7 7.63 -1.27 -4.15
CA HIS A 7 6.42 -0.50 -3.82
C HIS A 7 5.27 -1.07 -4.64
N THR A 8 4.23 -1.54 -3.96
CA THR A 8 3.05 -2.14 -4.59
C THR A 8 1.94 -1.10 -4.65
N ILE A 9 1.34 -0.95 -5.83
CA ILE A 9 0.23 -0.04 -6.05
C ILE A 9 -0.92 -0.77 -6.75
N LEU A 10 -2.13 -0.19 -6.63
CA LEU A 10 -3.25 -0.53 -7.49
C LEU A 10 -3.29 0.51 -8.61
N PHE A 11 -3.23 0.06 -9.85
CA PHE A 11 -3.27 0.94 -11.01
C PHE A 11 -4.55 0.72 -11.79
N VAL A 12 -5.32 1.79 -12.01
CA VAL A 12 -6.52 1.74 -12.85
C VAL A 12 -6.24 2.46 -14.15
N GLU A 13 -6.24 1.71 -15.25
CA GLU A 13 -5.98 2.26 -16.57
C GLU A 13 -7.20 3.04 -17.05
N THR A 14 -7.02 4.32 -17.32
CA THR A 14 -8.10 5.21 -17.77
C THR A 14 -7.79 5.82 -19.12
N ASN A 15 -6.53 5.81 -19.56
CA ASN A 15 -6.02 6.48 -20.75
C ASN A 15 -6.25 7.99 -20.76
N GLY A 16 -6.44 8.59 -19.59
CA GLY A 16 -6.77 10.01 -19.47
C GLY A 16 -5.63 10.95 -19.88
N GLN A 17 -4.39 10.51 -19.79
CA GLN A 17 -3.21 11.29 -20.14
C GLN A 17 -2.46 10.68 -21.35
N GLY A 18 -3.12 9.78 -22.07
CA GLY A 18 -2.54 9.07 -23.20
C GLY A 18 -2.65 7.56 -23.06
N PRO A 19 -2.27 6.81 -24.11
CA PRO A 19 -2.38 5.34 -24.08
C PRO A 19 -1.63 4.73 -22.92
N GLY A 20 -2.29 3.85 -22.17
CA GLY A 20 -1.68 3.14 -21.06
C GLY A 20 -1.64 3.93 -19.75
N SER A 21 -2.01 5.21 -19.76
CA SER A 21 -2.02 6.02 -18.53
C SER A 21 -3.23 5.71 -17.65
N GLY A 22 -3.16 6.11 -16.41
CA GLY A 22 -4.25 5.91 -15.47
C GLY A 22 -3.98 6.56 -14.14
N VAL A 23 -4.52 5.97 -13.08
CA VAL A 23 -4.39 6.48 -11.72
C VAL A 23 -3.83 5.39 -10.82
N LYS A 24 -2.82 5.73 -10.03
CA LYS A 24 -2.33 4.83 -9.00
C LYS A 24 -3.04 5.10 -7.68
N HIS A 25 -3.45 4.03 -7.02
CA HIS A 25 -4.05 4.05 -5.69
C HIS A 25 -3.11 3.29 -4.77
N HIS A 26 -2.63 3.95 -3.74
CA HIS A 26 -1.63 3.32 -2.87
C HIS A 26 -1.56 4.00 -1.51
N VAL A 27 -0.85 3.36 -0.60
CA VAL A 27 -0.43 4.00 0.64
C VAL A 27 1.03 4.40 0.48
N THR A 28 1.37 5.58 0.94
CA THR A 28 2.72 6.13 0.85
C THR A 28 3.18 6.66 2.19
N GLY A 29 4.46 6.92 2.33
CA GLY A 29 5.08 7.27 3.58
C GLY A 29 5.92 6.11 4.08
N ASP A 30 6.08 6.03 5.40
CA ASP A 30 6.85 4.96 6.02
C ASP A 30 6.22 4.52 7.34
N ILE A 31 6.71 3.41 7.90
CA ILE A 31 6.16 2.84 9.11
C ILE A 31 6.80 3.38 10.39
N VAL A 32 7.70 4.34 10.28
CA VAL A 32 8.21 5.10 11.43
C VAL A 32 7.25 6.24 11.75
N SER A 33 6.76 6.93 10.73
CA SER A 33 5.82 8.06 10.85
C SER A 33 4.37 7.67 10.67
N GLY A 34 4.11 6.53 10.03
CA GLY A 34 2.79 6.09 9.60
C GLY A 34 2.57 6.40 8.11
N MET A 35 1.80 5.56 7.44
CA MET A 35 1.50 5.72 6.03
C MET A 35 0.13 6.34 5.84
N HIS A 36 -0.14 6.83 4.63
CA HIS A 36 -1.44 7.40 4.29
C HIS A 36 -1.84 7.05 2.85
N TYR A 37 -3.15 7.02 2.61
CA TYR A 37 -3.69 6.73 1.28
C TYR A 37 -3.55 7.95 0.37
N GLU A 38 -3.21 7.67 -0.90
CA GLU A 38 -3.10 8.69 -1.92
C GLU A 38 -3.49 8.11 -3.28
N SER A 39 -4.16 8.91 -4.11
CA SER A 39 -4.39 8.55 -5.50
C SER A 39 -3.83 9.65 -6.40
N THR A 40 -3.15 9.25 -7.46
CA THR A 40 -2.43 10.18 -8.34
C THR A 40 -2.48 9.71 -9.79
N PRO A 41 -2.84 10.60 -10.73
CA PRO A 41 -2.74 10.27 -12.15
C PRO A 41 -1.27 10.06 -12.55
N ILE A 42 -1.01 9.04 -13.33
CA ILE A 42 0.34 8.75 -13.84
C ILE A 42 0.30 8.33 -15.31
N PRO A 43 1.41 8.49 -16.05
CA PRO A 43 1.53 7.92 -17.37
C PRO A 43 1.59 6.39 -17.30
N ASP A 44 1.79 5.72 -18.43
CA ASP A 44 1.90 4.27 -18.44
C ASP A 44 2.99 3.82 -17.43
N PRO A 45 2.65 2.94 -16.48
CA PRO A 45 3.64 2.49 -15.49
C PRO A 45 4.88 1.87 -16.09
N LYS A 46 4.79 1.30 -17.28
CA LYS A 46 5.94 0.71 -17.97
C LYS A 46 7.02 1.73 -18.34
N ASP A 47 6.67 3.01 -18.34
CA ASP A 47 7.61 4.08 -18.67
C ASP A 47 8.41 4.51 -17.43
N ASP A 48 8.08 4.02 -16.23
CA ASP A 48 8.81 4.30 -15.01
C ASP A 48 10.08 3.45 -14.95
N GLU A 49 11.21 4.09 -14.68
CA GLU A 49 12.50 3.41 -14.58
C GLU A 49 12.55 2.32 -13.52
N VAL A 50 11.74 2.45 -12.47
CA VAL A 50 11.68 1.48 -11.40
C VAL A 50 10.57 0.46 -11.57
N PHE A 51 9.91 0.45 -12.72
CA PHE A 51 8.87 -0.52 -13.01
C PHE A 51 9.44 -1.94 -13.05
N TYR A 52 8.81 -2.84 -12.29
CA TYR A 52 9.21 -4.25 -12.24
C TYR A 52 8.24 -5.15 -12.99
N SER A 53 6.97 -5.14 -12.58
CA SER A 53 5.95 -5.97 -13.23
C SER A 53 4.56 -5.46 -12.89
N LYS A 54 3.59 -5.82 -13.71
CA LYS A 54 2.17 -5.60 -13.41
C LYS A 54 1.37 -6.86 -13.71
N GLU A 55 0.31 -7.05 -12.95
CA GLU A 55 -0.61 -8.17 -13.11
C GLU A 55 -2.03 -7.65 -13.19
N SER A 56 -2.78 -8.10 -14.19
CA SER A 56 -4.19 -7.74 -14.31
C SER A 56 -5.02 -8.53 -13.31
N ILE A 57 -5.78 -7.83 -12.47
CA ILE A 57 -6.63 -8.48 -11.45
C ILE A 57 -8.12 -8.33 -11.73
N GLY A 58 -8.50 -7.54 -12.73
CA GLY A 58 -9.91 -7.41 -13.07
C GLY A 58 -10.27 -6.06 -13.67
N TYR A 59 -11.55 -5.73 -13.57
CA TYR A 59 -12.13 -4.53 -14.16
C TYR A 59 -12.95 -3.77 -13.14
N THR A 60 -13.08 -2.45 -13.33
CA THR A 60 -13.99 -1.62 -12.56
C THR A 60 -14.87 -0.80 -13.50
N SER A 61 -16.08 -0.49 -13.04
CA SER A 61 -17.01 0.33 -13.83
C SER A 61 -16.57 1.80 -13.80
N ALA A 62 -16.56 2.45 -14.97
CA ALA A 62 -16.26 3.87 -15.07
C ALA A 62 -17.25 4.71 -14.26
N ALA A 63 -18.48 4.24 -14.09
CA ALA A 63 -19.49 4.96 -13.31
C ALA A 63 -19.13 5.07 -11.83
N ASN A 64 -18.36 4.12 -11.31
CA ASN A 64 -17.96 4.07 -9.91
C ASN A 64 -16.56 4.62 -9.68
N TYR A 65 -15.94 5.20 -10.68
CA TYR A 65 -14.54 5.56 -10.63
C TYR A 65 -14.34 7.02 -11.05
N PRO A 66 -13.48 7.80 -10.39
CA PRO A 66 -12.63 7.42 -9.26
C PRO A 66 -13.22 7.70 -7.87
N GLN A 67 -14.33 8.45 -7.78
CA GLN A 67 -14.84 8.96 -6.51
C GLN A 67 -15.23 7.85 -5.54
N VAL A 68 -15.93 6.83 -6.02
CA VAL A 68 -16.36 5.74 -5.14
C VAL A 68 -15.16 4.94 -4.64
N TRP A 69 -14.18 4.71 -5.50
CA TRP A 69 -12.93 4.06 -5.09
C TRP A 69 -12.22 4.82 -3.98
N ASP A 70 -12.00 6.12 -4.20
CA ASP A 70 -11.31 6.94 -3.21
C ASP A 70 -12.09 6.97 -1.89
N GLY A 71 -13.41 7.10 -1.96
CA GLY A 71 -14.24 7.14 -0.76
C GLY A 71 -14.12 5.90 0.10
N PHE A 72 -14.07 4.71 -0.51
CA PHE A 72 -13.90 3.47 0.23
C PHE A 72 -12.47 3.24 0.69
N LEU A 73 -11.49 3.50 -0.17
CA LEU A 73 -10.09 3.24 0.16
C LEU A 73 -9.59 4.16 1.27
N GLU A 74 -10.08 5.39 1.34
CA GLU A 74 -9.73 6.33 2.40
C GLU A 74 -10.21 5.86 3.78
N THR A 75 -11.27 5.04 3.83
CA THR A 75 -11.79 4.53 5.10
C THR A 75 -10.99 3.37 5.66
N LEU A 76 -10.15 2.73 4.84
CA LEU A 76 -9.33 1.62 5.30
C LEU A 76 -8.17 2.13 6.13
N PRO A 77 -7.86 1.48 7.27
CA PRO A 77 -6.70 1.87 8.06
C PRO A 77 -5.43 1.75 7.24
N ALA A 78 -4.73 2.86 7.03
CA ALA A 78 -3.42 2.83 6.41
C ALA A 78 -2.40 2.21 7.38
N PRO A 79 -1.30 1.63 6.88
CA PRO A 79 -0.30 1.05 7.77
C PRO A 79 0.18 2.08 8.80
N PRO A 80 0.07 1.78 10.12
CA PRO A 80 0.42 2.74 11.16
C PRO A 80 1.92 2.78 11.42
N ARG A 81 2.30 3.58 12.40
CA ARG A 81 3.65 3.55 12.95
C ARG A 81 3.92 2.17 13.53
N GLN A 82 4.98 1.53 13.10
CA GLN A 82 5.34 0.18 13.53
C GLN A 82 6.80 0.07 13.96
N LYS A 83 7.59 1.11 13.69
CA LYS A 83 9.01 1.18 14.05
C LYS A 83 9.33 2.48 14.72
N ALA A 84 10.36 2.47 15.55
CA ALA A 84 10.87 3.66 16.20
C ALA A 84 12.38 3.50 16.41
N PHE A 85 13.05 4.63 16.66
CA PHE A 85 14.47 4.62 16.95
C PHE A 85 14.72 4.11 18.37
N ASN A 86 15.54 3.07 18.50
CA ASN A 86 15.91 2.49 19.79
C ASN A 86 17.25 3.07 20.25
N LEU A 87 17.22 3.88 21.28
CA LEU A 87 18.41 4.53 21.80
C LEU A 87 19.46 3.56 22.36
N ASN A 88 19.03 2.37 22.79
CA ASN A 88 19.96 1.37 23.31
C ASN A 88 20.77 0.67 22.23
N THR A 89 20.17 0.46 21.04
CA THR A 89 20.84 -0.19 19.92
C THR A 89 21.28 0.80 18.85
N MET A 90 20.81 2.05 18.93
CA MET A 90 21.04 3.10 17.94
C MET A 90 20.56 2.72 16.55
N ARG A 91 19.44 2.00 16.50
CA ARG A 91 18.80 1.55 15.26
C ARG A 91 17.28 1.78 15.29
N THR A 92 16.70 1.94 14.11
CA THR A 92 15.26 1.94 13.95
C THR A 92 14.77 0.49 13.94
N GLU A 93 13.91 0.14 14.89
CA GLU A 93 13.49 -1.24 15.11
C GLU A 93 11.98 -1.36 15.26
N PRO A 94 11.41 -2.56 14.97
CA PRO A 94 9.99 -2.80 15.22
C PRO A 94 9.63 -2.60 16.69
N VAL A 95 8.51 -1.93 16.92
CA VAL A 95 8.02 -1.62 18.27
C VAL A 95 7.09 -2.73 18.74
N LYS A 96 7.30 -3.19 19.98
CA LYS A 96 6.43 -4.17 20.62
C LYS A 96 5.23 -3.49 21.27
N THR A 97 5.47 -2.46 22.07
CA THR A 97 4.43 -1.63 22.67
C THR A 97 4.82 -0.17 22.59
N TRP A 98 3.83 0.72 22.60
CA TRP A 98 4.05 2.17 22.51
C TRP A 98 3.99 2.88 23.85
N GLU A 99 3.20 2.36 24.80
CA GLU A 99 3.03 2.98 26.13
C GLU A 99 3.11 1.91 27.22
N PRO A 100 4.28 1.71 27.82
CA PRO A 100 5.58 2.34 27.51
C PRO A 100 6.16 1.85 26.19
N LEU A 101 7.05 2.64 25.62
CA LEU A 101 7.75 2.25 24.39
C LEU A 101 8.71 1.10 24.69
N THR A 102 8.44 -0.06 24.10
CA THR A 102 9.30 -1.23 24.24
C THR A 102 9.57 -1.85 22.87
N PHE A 103 10.67 -2.57 22.79
CA PHE A 103 11.10 -3.25 21.58
C PHE A 103 11.19 -4.75 21.83
N TYR A 104 11.22 -5.54 20.75
CA TYR A 104 11.35 -6.98 20.87
C TYR A 104 12.76 -7.35 21.33
N ALA A 105 12.87 -8.41 22.14
CA ALA A 105 14.16 -9.00 22.48
C ALA A 105 14.74 -9.69 21.24
N PRO A 106 16.08 -9.89 21.17
CA PRO A 106 16.71 -10.45 19.97
C PRO A 106 16.13 -11.77 19.46
N ASN A 107 15.64 -12.63 20.36
CA ASN A 107 15.07 -13.92 19.98
C ASN A 107 13.56 -13.97 20.10
N GLU A 108 12.93 -12.83 20.35
CA GLU A 108 11.48 -12.78 20.52
C GLU A 108 10.77 -12.73 19.17
N PRO A 109 9.71 -13.55 18.96
CA PRO A 109 8.94 -13.49 17.73
C PRO A 109 8.32 -12.10 17.55
N ARG A 110 8.44 -11.54 16.35
CA ARG A 110 7.93 -10.21 16.02
C ARG A 110 6.61 -10.32 15.27
N ARG A 111 5.70 -9.36 15.50
CA ARG A 111 4.52 -9.24 14.67
C ARG A 111 4.93 -8.90 13.25
N PRO A 112 4.25 -9.47 12.22
CA PRO A 112 4.53 -9.09 10.84
C PRO A 112 4.32 -7.60 10.63
N LEU A 113 5.21 -6.98 9.88
CA LEU A 113 5.06 -5.58 9.49
C LEU A 113 4.04 -5.46 8.36
N VAL A 114 3.19 -4.45 8.44
CA VAL A 114 2.15 -4.17 7.44
C VAL A 114 2.56 -2.93 6.66
N LYS A 115 2.79 -3.08 5.37
CA LYS A 115 3.19 -2.00 4.48
C LYS A 115 2.26 -1.96 3.27
N CYS A 116 2.71 -1.35 2.17
CA CYS A 116 1.87 -1.15 0.99
C CYS A 116 1.33 -2.47 0.39
N THR A 117 2.16 -3.51 0.30
CA THR A 117 1.74 -4.79 -0.26
C THR A 117 0.64 -5.44 0.58
N GLU A 118 0.84 -5.50 1.89
CA GLU A 118 -0.14 -6.07 2.81
C GLU A 118 -1.44 -5.27 2.81
N TRP A 119 -1.35 -3.93 2.76
CA TRP A 119 -2.53 -3.08 2.67
C TRP A 119 -3.34 -3.38 1.40
N ILE A 120 -2.67 -3.53 0.26
CA ILE A 120 -3.34 -3.83 -1.00
C ILE A 120 -3.97 -5.22 -0.98
N GLU A 121 -3.19 -6.23 -0.61
CA GLU A 121 -3.63 -7.63 -0.69
C GLU A 121 -4.63 -8.02 0.39
N GLN A 122 -4.48 -7.46 1.59
CA GLN A 122 -5.30 -7.88 2.74
C GLN A 122 -6.47 -6.96 3.02
N GLN A 123 -6.44 -5.72 2.55
CA GLN A 123 -7.51 -4.74 2.83
C GLN A 123 -8.14 -4.18 1.56
N ALA A 124 -7.36 -3.60 0.65
CA ALA A 124 -7.91 -2.90 -0.50
C ALA A 124 -8.63 -3.83 -1.48
N ILE A 125 -7.95 -4.86 -1.96
CA ILE A 125 -8.54 -5.78 -2.95
C ILE A 125 -9.77 -6.52 -2.37
N PRO A 126 -9.71 -7.10 -1.16
CA PRO A 126 -10.88 -7.76 -0.61
C PRO A 126 -12.08 -6.82 -0.45
N MET A 127 -11.85 -5.58 -0.04
CA MET A 127 -12.92 -4.61 0.14
C MET A 127 -13.53 -4.21 -1.20
N LEU A 128 -12.70 -3.95 -2.20
CA LEU A 128 -13.18 -3.57 -3.53
C LEU A 128 -14.02 -4.69 -4.16
N ILE A 129 -13.62 -5.94 -3.96
CA ILE A 129 -14.39 -7.09 -4.44
C ILE A 129 -15.72 -7.19 -3.68
N SER A 130 -15.67 -7.07 -2.35
CA SER A 130 -16.83 -7.16 -1.48
C SER A 130 -17.89 -6.09 -1.81
N GLU A 131 -17.45 -4.89 -2.16
CA GLU A 131 -18.34 -3.79 -2.51
C GLU A 131 -18.75 -3.78 -3.99
N GLY A 132 -18.32 -4.78 -4.76
CA GLY A 132 -18.66 -4.88 -6.19
C GLY A 132 -17.95 -3.86 -7.07
N LEU A 133 -16.91 -3.23 -6.56
CA LEU A 133 -16.15 -2.21 -7.30
C LEU A 133 -15.06 -2.81 -8.18
N LEU A 134 -14.59 -4.00 -7.85
CA LEU A 134 -13.60 -4.73 -8.62
C LEU A 134 -14.17 -6.08 -9.02
N GLN A 135 -14.25 -6.32 -10.32
CA GLN A 135 -14.75 -7.57 -10.87
C GLN A 135 -13.56 -8.35 -11.44
N SER A 136 -13.31 -9.53 -10.88
CA SER A 136 -12.20 -10.36 -11.33
C SER A 136 -12.49 -10.95 -12.72
N THR A 137 -11.43 -11.15 -13.46
CA THR A 137 -11.49 -11.79 -14.78
C THR A 137 -11.68 -13.28 -14.67
#